data_91500bd3f117d3789968cb62e0ad439f
#
_entry.id   91500bd3f117d3789968cb62e0ad439f
#
_cell.length_a   1.000
_cell.length_b   1.000
_cell.length_c   1.000
_cell.angle_alpha   90.00
_cell.angle_beta   90.00
_cell.angle_gamma   90.00
#
_symmetry.space_group_name_H-M   'P 1'
#
loop_
_entity.id
_entity.type
_entity.pdbx_description
1 polymer ?
#
loop_
_entity_poly.entity_id
_entity_poly.type
_entity_poly.pdbx_seq_one_letter_code
_entity_poly.pdbx_strand_id
1 'polypeptide(L)'
;MKQKKFDGSPPGIPMIINASDSHMALVFILDVSYSMDGPPIEQLNEGLDRFKEEVCRDKQTRDILDVAIIQFNDKHEIAQDFVPIEYMTPAHLKAQGGTNFTKPIREALKMTDERSRFYRRSGTEPYKPWVILVTDGEPLDDITEVAQEVTEMQNAGKVRFIALGVGDYNSAALKKLTDVVFRMDGTDFTSFFDWVGKSMRSVSQSSPGEKPPLPPLEGNIYRDVSDI
;
A
#
# COMPACT_ATOMS: atom_id res chain seq x y z
N MET A 1 9.25 -25.88 9.36
CA MET A 1 10.49 -25.46 8.68
C MET A 1 11.04 -24.27 9.44
N LYS A 2 12.27 -24.31 9.98
CA LYS A 2 12.83 -23.20 10.78
C LYS A 2 13.06 -22.01 9.86
N GLN A 3 12.44 -20.86 10.20
CA GLN A 3 12.77 -19.56 9.59
C GLN A 3 14.29 -19.38 9.63
N LYS A 4 14.92 -19.21 8.47
CA LYS A 4 16.26 -18.64 8.41
C LYS A 4 16.15 -17.22 8.94
N LYS A 5 16.59 -16.99 10.17
CA LYS A 5 16.94 -15.65 10.62
C LYS A 5 17.93 -15.10 9.59
N PHE A 6 17.58 -13.98 8.96
CA PHE A 6 18.55 -13.17 8.24
C PHE A 6 19.52 -12.63 9.28
N ASP A 7 20.66 -13.32 9.40
CA ASP A 7 21.71 -12.94 10.30
C ASP A 7 22.85 -12.34 9.46
N GLY A 8 23.10 -11.09 9.64
CA GLY A 8 24.27 -10.43 9.05
C GLY A 8 24.12 -8.97 8.66
N SER A 9 22.91 -8.42 8.52
CA SER A 9 22.77 -6.97 8.34
C SER A 9 22.67 -6.30 9.72
N PRO A 10 23.44 -5.22 9.98
CA PRO A 10 23.24 -4.41 11.17
C PRO A 10 21.77 -3.96 11.24
N PRO A 11 21.15 -3.86 12.42
CA PRO A 11 19.80 -3.35 12.55
C PRO A 11 19.71 -1.96 11.89
N GLY A 12 18.83 -1.80 10.89
CA GLY A 12 18.59 -0.54 10.20
C GLY A 12 19.20 -0.40 8.80
N ILE A 13 19.85 -1.43 8.22
CA ILE A 13 20.20 -1.40 6.80
C ILE A 13 19.11 -2.07 6.00
N PRO A 14 18.37 -1.30 5.16
CA PRO A 14 17.34 -1.86 4.30
C PRO A 14 17.96 -2.81 3.28
N MET A 15 17.39 -4.00 3.12
CA MET A 15 17.81 -4.92 2.07
C MET A 15 17.32 -4.43 0.70
N ILE A 16 18.21 -4.46 -0.29
CA ILE A 16 17.87 -4.31 -1.71
C ILE A 16 18.38 -5.55 -2.46
N ILE A 17 17.53 -6.10 -3.31
CA ILE A 17 17.94 -7.08 -4.31
C ILE A 17 18.28 -6.29 -5.58
N ASN A 18 19.38 -6.63 -6.24
CA ASN A 18 19.82 -5.96 -7.47
C ASN A 18 19.93 -4.43 -7.33
N ALA A 19 20.84 -3.95 -6.51
CA ALA A 19 21.04 -2.52 -6.22
C ALA A 19 21.34 -1.65 -7.47
N SER A 20 21.51 -2.25 -8.65
CA SER A 20 21.67 -1.55 -9.95
C SER A 20 20.32 -1.25 -10.63
N ASP A 21 19.26 -1.89 -10.22
CA ASP A 21 17.95 -1.73 -10.84
C ASP A 21 17.14 -0.64 -10.13
N SER A 22 16.26 0.02 -10.87
CA SER A 22 15.29 0.97 -10.30
C SER A 22 14.26 0.23 -9.47
N HIS A 23 14.06 0.66 -8.24
CA HIS A 23 13.15 0.01 -7.28
C HIS A 23 11.85 0.78 -7.11
N MET A 24 10.81 0.06 -6.71
CA MET A 24 9.47 0.60 -6.43
C MET A 24 9.08 0.28 -4.99
N ALA A 25 8.69 1.31 -4.24
CA ALA A 25 8.16 1.16 -2.89
C ALA A 25 6.63 1.17 -2.91
N LEU A 26 6.02 0.18 -2.24
CA LEU A 26 4.59 0.09 -2.01
C LEU A 26 4.32 -0.01 -0.52
N VAL A 27 3.49 0.88 0.02
CA VAL A 27 3.02 0.83 1.40
C VAL A 27 1.52 0.56 1.41
N PHE A 28 1.12 -0.50 2.07
CA PHE A 28 -0.28 -0.74 2.44
C PHE A 28 -0.55 -0.14 3.82
N ILE A 29 -1.61 0.65 3.94
CA ILE A 29 -2.19 1.14 5.19
C ILE A 29 -3.52 0.42 5.36
N LEU A 30 -3.58 -0.54 6.28
CA LEU A 30 -4.69 -1.48 6.38
C LEU A 30 -5.48 -1.24 7.67
N ASP A 31 -6.74 -0.92 7.50
CA ASP A 31 -7.69 -0.78 8.60
C ASP A 31 -7.89 -2.14 9.27
N VAL A 32 -7.67 -2.15 10.58
CA VAL A 32 -7.96 -3.28 11.46
C VAL A 32 -8.91 -2.86 12.58
N SER A 33 -9.76 -1.86 12.32
CA SER A 33 -10.82 -1.45 13.27
C SER A 33 -11.85 -2.55 13.46
N TYR A 34 -12.69 -2.37 14.45
CA TYR A 34 -13.66 -3.39 14.86
C TYR A 34 -14.71 -3.70 13.75
N SER A 35 -15.00 -2.76 12.86
CA SER A 35 -15.89 -2.96 11.72
C SER A 35 -15.34 -3.98 10.69
N MET A 36 -14.02 -4.13 10.64
CA MET A 36 -13.36 -5.15 9.80
C MET A 36 -13.45 -6.57 10.35
N ASP A 37 -14.04 -6.80 11.55
CA ASP A 37 -14.11 -8.13 12.17
C ASP A 37 -14.91 -9.14 11.32
N GLY A 38 -14.49 -10.41 11.36
CA GLY A 38 -15.09 -11.50 10.61
C GLY A 38 -14.64 -11.54 9.13
N PRO A 39 -15.57 -11.69 8.16
CA PRO A 39 -15.24 -11.88 6.76
C PRO A 39 -14.32 -10.80 6.15
N PRO A 40 -14.46 -9.49 6.43
CA PRO A 40 -13.58 -8.49 5.85
C PRO A 40 -12.10 -8.71 6.18
N ILE A 41 -11.76 -8.93 7.47
CA ILE A 41 -10.35 -9.10 7.86
C ILE A 41 -9.78 -10.44 7.38
N GLU A 42 -10.60 -11.49 7.33
CA GLU A 42 -10.20 -12.80 6.81
C GLU A 42 -9.86 -12.70 5.32
N GLN A 43 -10.74 -12.09 4.54
CA GLN A 43 -10.55 -11.89 3.10
C GLN A 43 -9.39 -10.93 2.78
N LEU A 44 -9.16 -9.92 3.63
CA LEU A 44 -8.01 -9.04 3.50
C LEU A 44 -6.70 -9.80 3.70
N ASN A 45 -6.61 -10.67 4.69
CA ASN A 45 -5.45 -11.53 4.92
C ASN A 45 -5.21 -12.49 3.73
N GLU A 46 -6.26 -13.16 3.24
CA GLU A 46 -6.17 -14.02 2.05
C GLU A 46 -5.74 -13.24 0.80
N GLY A 47 -6.26 -12.00 0.65
CA GLY A 47 -5.89 -11.13 -0.46
C GLY A 47 -4.41 -10.73 -0.46
N LEU A 48 -3.84 -10.46 0.71
CA LEU A 48 -2.39 -10.18 0.85
C LEU A 48 -1.52 -11.38 0.48
N ASP A 49 -1.93 -12.59 0.88
CA ASP A 49 -1.24 -13.83 0.50
C ASP A 49 -1.24 -14.00 -1.03
N ARG A 50 -2.40 -13.87 -1.65
CA ARG A 50 -2.56 -13.97 -3.11
C ARG A 50 -1.80 -12.90 -3.86
N PHE A 51 -1.81 -11.65 -3.38
CA PHE A 51 -1.03 -10.55 -3.96
C PHE A 51 0.45 -10.92 -4.04
N LYS A 52 1.03 -11.39 -2.93
CA LYS A 52 2.41 -11.85 -2.90
C LYS A 52 2.67 -12.95 -3.92
N GLU A 53 1.84 -13.99 -3.91
CA GLU A 53 2.02 -15.12 -4.83
C GLU A 53 1.96 -14.69 -6.30
N GLU A 54 0.98 -13.84 -6.65
CA GLU A 54 0.78 -13.38 -8.02
C GLU A 54 1.92 -12.49 -8.51
N VAL A 55 2.35 -11.53 -7.69
CA VAL A 55 3.46 -10.63 -8.02
C VAL A 55 4.78 -11.42 -8.14
N CYS A 56 5.01 -12.40 -7.29
CA CYS A 56 6.23 -13.21 -7.32
C CYS A 56 6.36 -14.10 -8.58
N ARG A 57 5.29 -14.31 -9.34
CA ARG A 57 5.34 -15.04 -10.62
C ARG A 57 6.03 -14.23 -11.73
N ASP A 58 5.95 -12.91 -11.68
CA ASP A 58 6.64 -12.03 -12.61
C ASP A 58 8.02 -11.64 -12.07
N LYS A 59 9.07 -12.15 -12.70
CA LYS A 59 10.45 -11.96 -12.21
C LYS A 59 10.84 -10.48 -12.14
N GLN A 60 10.48 -9.69 -13.14
CA GLN A 60 10.87 -8.28 -13.19
C GLN A 60 10.22 -7.50 -12.05
N THR A 61 8.91 -7.64 -11.85
CA THR A 61 8.19 -6.98 -10.76
C THR A 61 8.68 -7.44 -9.39
N ARG A 62 8.87 -8.75 -9.23
CA ARG A 62 9.37 -9.34 -7.98
C ARG A 62 10.73 -8.77 -7.57
N ASP A 63 11.64 -8.62 -8.52
CA ASP A 63 13.03 -8.24 -8.24
C ASP A 63 13.17 -6.75 -7.87
N ILE A 64 12.18 -5.91 -8.15
CA ILE A 64 12.23 -4.46 -7.92
C ILE A 64 11.18 -3.94 -6.92
N LEU A 65 10.18 -4.74 -6.54
CA LEU A 65 9.11 -4.30 -5.65
C LEU A 65 9.46 -4.55 -4.19
N ASP A 66 9.53 -3.47 -3.43
CA ASP A 66 9.64 -3.49 -1.98
C ASP A 66 8.30 -3.10 -1.34
N VAL A 67 7.84 -3.89 -0.37
CA VAL A 67 6.53 -3.72 0.27
C VAL A 67 6.68 -3.51 1.76
N ALA A 68 5.91 -2.56 2.31
CA ALA A 68 5.70 -2.35 3.73
C ALA A 68 4.21 -2.41 4.06
N ILE A 69 3.89 -2.79 5.29
CA ILE A 69 2.53 -2.89 5.79
C ILE A 69 2.41 -2.12 7.11
N ILE A 70 1.49 -1.17 7.15
CA ILE A 70 1.05 -0.48 8.34
C ILE A 70 -0.37 -0.95 8.65
N GLN A 71 -0.60 -1.51 9.82
CA GLN A 71 -1.95 -1.76 10.33
C GLN A 71 -2.37 -0.62 11.26
N PHE A 72 -3.64 -0.27 11.24
CA PHE A 72 -4.14 0.80 12.10
C PHE A 72 -5.57 0.56 12.61
N ASN A 73 -5.81 1.15 13.77
CA ASN A 73 -7.10 1.30 14.46
C ASN A 73 -7.06 2.64 15.25
N ASP A 74 -7.30 2.64 16.57
CA ASP A 74 -7.00 3.80 17.44
C ASP A 74 -5.51 4.14 17.50
N LYS A 75 -4.68 3.16 17.14
CA LYS A 75 -3.23 3.23 17.08
C LYS A 75 -2.77 2.82 15.68
N HIS A 76 -1.48 2.89 15.43
CA HIS A 76 -0.90 2.28 14.25
C HIS A 76 0.38 1.53 14.62
N GLU A 77 0.70 0.55 13.82
CA GLU A 77 1.89 -0.27 13.95
C GLU A 77 2.44 -0.59 12.56
N ILE A 78 3.74 -0.54 12.41
CA ILE A 78 4.42 -1.08 11.23
C ILE A 78 4.44 -2.60 11.41
N ALA A 79 3.43 -3.27 10.84
CA ALA A 79 3.33 -4.73 10.87
C ALA A 79 4.49 -5.39 10.11
N GLN A 80 4.96 -4.71 9.04
CA GLN A 80 6.14 -5.08 8.29
C GLN A 80 6.81 -3.83 7.71
N ASP A 81 8.09 -3.64 7.99
CA ASP A 81 8.92 -2.64 7.32
C ASP A 81 9.28 -3.10 5.89
N PHE A 82 9.82 -2.21 5.07
CA PHE A 82 10.17 -2.53 3.69
C PHE A 82 11.05 -3.76 3.55
N VAL A 83 10.54 -4.72 2.85
CA VAL A 83 11.26 -5.89 2.36
C VAL A 83 10.96 -6.10 0.89
N PRO A 84 11.86 -6.70 0.10
CA PRO A 84 11.50 -7.19 -1.22
C PRO A 84 10.29 -8.13 -1.14
N ILE A 85 9.38 -8.03 -2.12
CA ILE A 85 8.09 -8.74 -2.09
C ILE A 85 8.23 -10.26 -1.84
N GLU A 86 9.30 -10.89 -2.31
CA GLU A 86 9.54 -12.33 -2.08
C GLU A 86 9.73 -12.66 -0.59
N TYR A 87 10.22 -11.72 0.21
CA TYR A 87 10.41 -11.86 1.67
C TYR A 87 9.23 -11.31 2.48
N MET A 88 8.23 -10.74 1.82
CA MET A 88 7.01 -10.32 2.50
C MET A 88 6.43 -11.50 3.28
N THR A 89 6.19 -11.29 4.56
CA THR A 89 5.45 -12.23 5.40
C THR A 89 4.07 -11.60 5.62
N PRO A 90 3.02 -12.10 4.97
CA PRO A 90 1.69 -11.55 5.17
C PRO A 90 1.34 -11.59 6.66
N ALA A 91 0.95 -10.44 7.18
CA ALA A 91 0.55 -10.32 8.56
C ALA A 91 -0.82 -10.99 8.74
N HIS A 92 -0.98 -11.80 9.77
CA HIS A 92 -2.31 -12.25 10.18
C HIS A 92 -2.98 -11.13 10.98
N LEU A 93 -3.57 -10.18 10.26
CA LEU A 93 -4.26 -9.03 10.82
C LEU A 93 -5.47 -9.48 11.66
N LYS A 94 -5.74 -8.74 12.73
CA LYS A 94 -6.89 -9.00 13.62
C LYS A 94 -7.62 -7.71 13.90
N ALA A 95 -8.93 -7.72 13.74
CA ALA A 95 -9.75 -6.56 13.94
C ALA A 95 -9.89 -6.20 15.43
N GLN A 96 -9.71 -4.90 15.73
CA GLN A 96 -9.93 -4.32 17.07
C GLN A 96 -9.88 -2.78 17.04
N GLY A 97 -10.57 -2.15 17.99
CA GLY A 97 -10.47 -0.68 18.22
C GLY A 97 -11.22 0.17 17.21
N GLY A 98 -10.92 1.46 17.20
CA GLY A 98 -11.53 2.47 16.32
C GLY A 98 -10.73 2.72 15.04
N THR A 99 -10.86 3.92 14.44
CA THR A 99 -10.35 4.21 13.07
C THR A 99 -9.72 5.59 13.03
N ASN A 100 -8.41 5.71 13.21
CA ASN A 100 -7.67 6.98 13.15
C ASN A 100 -6.72 7.00 11.95
N PHE A 101 -6.92 7.94 11.01
CA PHE A 101 -6.18 7.98 9.73
C PHE A 101 -4.88 8.79 9.77
N THR A 102 -4.83 9.87 10.56
CA THR A 102 -3.76 10.86 10.45
C THR A 102 -2.36 10.28 10.67
N LYS A 103 -2.18 9.53 11.74
CA LYS A 103 -0.86 8.99 12.09
C LYS A 103 -0.35 7.93 11.13
N PRO A 104 -1.15 6.89 10.77
CA PRO A 104 -0.70 5.87 9.81
C PRO A 104 -0.40 6.45 8.42
N ILE A 105 -1.18 7.45 7.96
CA ILE A 105 -0.90 8.12 6.69
C ILE A 105 0.43 8.88 6.75
N ARG A 106 0.68 9.69 7.80
CA ARG A 106 1.96 10.39 7.97
C ARG A 106 3.15 9.42 8.03
N GLU A 107 3.01 8.30 8.74
CA GLU A 107 4.07 7.30 8.79
C GLU A 107 4.33 6.70 7.40
N ALA A 108 3.31 6.37 6.62
CA ALA A 108 3.47 5.87 5.25
C ALA A 108 4.16 6.88 4.33
N LEU A 109 3.78 8.16 4.39
CA LEU A 109 4.41 9.23 3.62
C LEU A 109 5.90 9.38 3.98
N LYS A 110 6.23 9.34 5.26
CA LYS A 110 7.60 9.37 5.75
C LYS A 110 8.39 8.16 5.27
N MET A 111 7.86 6.95 5.44
CA MET A 111 8.51 5.71 5.00
C MET A 111 8.81 5.72 3.51
N THR A 112 7.88 6.17 2.67
CA THR A 112 8.08 6.25 1.21
C THR A 112 9.15 7.28 0.82
N ASP A 113 9.22 8.43 1.48
CA ASP A 113 10.25 9.44 1.23
C ASP A 113 11.64 8.93 1.65
N GLU A 114 11.76 8.31 2.83
CA GLU A 114 13.00 7.71 3.33
C GLU A 114 13.46 6.58 2.41
N ARG A 115 12.55 5.69 1.95
CA ARG A 115 12.88 4.61 1.04
C ARG A 115 13.33 5.12 -0.33
N SER A 116 12.67 6.14 -0.87
CA SER A 116 13.07 6.79 -2.13
C SER A 116 14.46 7.44 -2.03
N ARG A 117 14.76 8.11 -0.90
CA ARG A 117 16.12 8.66 -0.66
C ARG A 117 17.16 7.55 -0.55
N PHE A 118 16.80 6.43 0.05
CA PHE A 118 17.69 5.27 0.14
C PHE A 118 18.04 4.73 -1.25
N TYR A 119 17.08 4.54 -2.15
CA TYR A 119 17.33 4.10 -3.52
C TYR A 119 18.27 5.07 -4.27
N ARG A 120 18.02 6.38 -4.18
CA ARG A 120 18.90 7.39 -4.81
C ARG A 120 20.33 7.35 -4.27
N ARG A 121 20.50 7.13 -2.96
CA ARG A 121 21.83 6.96 -2.36
C ARG A 121 22.54 5.68 -2.84
N SER A 122 21.78 4.67 -3.21
CA SER A 122 22.29 3.42 -3.79
C SER A 122 22.60 3.55 -5.29
N GLY A 123 22.39 4.73 -5.89
CA GLY A 123 22.75 5.03 -7.26
C GLY A 123 21.66 4.80 -8.30
N THR A 124 20.41 4.54 -7.89
CA THR A 124 19.28 4.31 -8.80
C THR A 124 18.18 5.35 -8.62
N GLU A 125 17.55 5.76 -9.73
CA GLU A 125 16.35 6.59 -9.67
C GLU A 125 15.15 5.67 -9.42
N PRO A 126 14.39 5.86 -8.31
CA PRO A 126 13.26 5.01 -8.00
C PRO A 126 12.04 5.31 -8.87
N TYR A 127 11.19 4.31 -9.05
CA TYR A 127 9.82 4.55 -9.46
C TYR A 127 9.07 5.38 -8.40
N LYS A 128 8.03 6.08 -8.83
CA LYS A 128 7.15 6.80 -7.89
C LYS A 128 6.55 5.81 -6.89
N PRO A 129 6.75 6.00 -5.58
CA PRO A 129 6.20 5.11 -4.57
C PRO A 129 4.66 5.20 -4.52
N TRP A 130 4.04 4.09 -4.15
CA TRP A 130 2.60 3.99 -3.97
C TRP A 130 2.27 3.82 -2.50
N VAL A 131 1.22 4.50 -2.07
CA VAL A 131 0.57 4.31 -0.78
C VAL A 131 -0.88 3.93 -1.04
N ILE A 132 -1.32 2.82 -0.48
CA ILE A 132 -2.68 2.31 -0.64
C ILE A 132 -3.32 2.21 0.74
N LEU A 133 -4.35 3.03 0.97
CA LEU A 133 -5.19 2.97 2.15
C LEU A 133 -6.40 2.07 1.88
N VAL A 134 -6.62 1.09 2.74
CA VAL A 134 -7.81 0.21 2.73
C VAL A 134 -8.58 0.40 4.03
N THR A 135 -9.86 0.75 3.95
CA THR A 135 -10.72 0.99 5.11
C THR A 135 -12.19 0.74 4.78
N ASP A 136 -12.95 0.33 5.77
CA ASP A 136 -14.42 0.22 5.73
C ASP A 136 -15.11 1.30 6.56
N GLY A 137 -14.32 2.23 7.16
CA GLY A 137 -14.81 3.13 8.19
C GLY A 137 -14.74 4.61 7.87
N GLU A 138 -15.06 5.37 8.89
CA GLU A 138 -14.98 6.82 8.97
C GLU A 138 -13.84 7.21 9.90
N PRO A 139 -12.97 8.20 9.54
CA PRO A 139 -11.94 8.67 10.45
C PRO A 139 -12.54 9.32 11.69
N LEU A 140 -12.08 8.91 12.87
CA LEU A 140 -12.44 9.49 14.16
C LEU A 140 -11.58 10.71 14.51
N ASP A 141 -10.51 10.94 13.77
CA ASP A 141 -9.60 12.07 13.92
C ASP A 141 -9.77 13.11 12.80
N ASP A 142 -9.28 14.33 13.02
CA ASP A 142 -9.27 15.37 12.00
C ASP A 142 -8.16 15.09 10.98
N ILE A 143 -8.59 14.82 9.75
CA ILE A 143 -7.71 14.50 8.62
C ILE A 143 -7.32 15.72 7.77
N THR A 144 -7.71 16.93 8.14
CA THR A 144 -7.56 18.14 7.30
C THR A 144 -6.09 18.40 6.96
N GLU A 145 -5.21 18.39 7.96
CA GLU A 145 -3.78 18.62 7.74
C GLU A 145 -3.13 17.51 6.93
N VAL A 146 -3.40 16.25 7.27
CA VAL A 146 -2.78 15.12 6.57
C VAL A 146 -3.27 15.02 5.13
N ALA A 147 -4.50 15.44 4.83
CA ALA A 147 -5.01 15.53 3.46
C ALA A 147 -4.23 16.56 2.63
N GLN A 148 -3.86 17.70 3.23
CA GLN A 148 -2.99 18.68 2.58
C GLN A 148 -1.59 18.08 2.32
N GLU A 149 -0.99 17.40 3.32
CA GLU A 149 0.31 16.74 3.17
C GLU A 149 0.30 15.72 2.02
N VAL A 150 -0.76 14.89 1.92
CA VAL A 150 -0.93 13.93 0.81
C VAL A 150 -1.00 14.67 -0.53
N THR A 151 -1.82 15.72 -0.61
CA THR A 151 -2.00 16.54 -1.83
C THR A 151 -0.67 17.17 -2.27
N GLU A 152 0.09 17.75 -1.35
CA GLU A 152 1.39 18.35 -1.62
C GLU A 152 2.39 17.29 -2.15
N MET A 153 2.44 16.12 -1.53
CA MET A 153 3.31 15.02 -1.96
C MET A 153 2.93 14.49 -3.35
N GLN A 154 1.61 14.38 -3.64
CA GLN A 154 1.12 13.96 -4.96
C GLN A 154 1.45 15.00 -6.04
N ASN A 155 1.19 16.29 -5.76
CA ASN A 155 1.48 17.40 -6.68
C ASN A 155 2.98 17.54 -6.97
N ALA A 156 3.82 17.29 -5.95
CA ALA A 156 5.27 17.24 -6.10
C ALA A 156 5.77 15.99 -6.84
N GLY A 157 4.88 15.07 -7.22
CA GLY A 157 5.24 13.81 -7.89
C GLY A 157 5.96 12.79 -7.01
N LYS A 158 5.95 12.98 -5.70
CA LYS A 158 6.69 12.16 -4.72
C LYS A 158 5.98 10.88 -4.30
N VAL A 159 4.65 10.82 -4.45
CA VAL A 159 3.84 9.66 -4.08
C VAL A 159 2.64 9.52 -5.02
N ARG A 160 2.14 8.32 -5.17
CA ARG A 160 0.80 8.03 -5.66
C ARG A 160 -0.01 7.48 -4.49
N PHE A 161 -1.02 8.23 -4.07
CA PHE A 161 -1.91 7.83 -2.99
C PHE A 161 -3.22 7.30 -3.59
N ILE A 162 -3.65 6.12 -3.16
CA ILE A 162 -4.87 5.46 -3.58
C ILE A 162 -5.63 5.06 -2.32
N ALA A 163 -6.95 5.25 -2.32
CA ALA A 163 -7.81 4.78 -1.25
C ALA A 163 -8.80 3.75 -1.79
N LEU A 164 -9.00 2.66 -1.05
CA LEU A 164 -10.05 1.67 -1.26
C LEU A 164 -11.02 1.74 -0.09
N GLY A 165 -12.26 2.11 -0.38
CA GLY A 165 -13.38 2.02 0.55
C GLY A 165 -14.12 0.69 0.39
N VAL A 166 -14.42 0.04 1.51
CA VAL A 166 -15.08 -1.25 1.60
C VAL A 166 -16.44 -1.07 2.30
N GLY A 167 -17.51 -1.59 1.74
CA GLY A 167 -18.84 -1.48 2.34
C GLY A 167 -19.31 -0.04 2.54
N ASP A 168 -19.71 0.32 3.75
CA ASP A 168 -20.32 1.63 4.09
C ASP A 168 -19.27 2.69 4.53
N TYR A 169 -18.12 2.72 3.89
CA TYR A 169 -17.04 3.69 4.18
C TYR A 169 -17.44 5.15 3.94
N ASN A 170 -16.72 6.09 4.55
CA ASN A 170 -16.92 7.53 4.31
C ASN A 170 -16.21 8.00 3.04
N SER A 171 -16.96 8.02 1.91
CA SER A 171 -16.47 8.47 0.60
C SER A 171 -15.94 9.91 0.63
N ALA A 172 -16.61 10.83 1.34
CA ALA A 172 -16.17 12.21 1.43
C ALA A 172 -14.84 12.38 2.15
N ALA A 173 -14.59 11.56 3.18
CA ALA A 173 -13.29 11.55 3.87
C ALA A 173 -12.17 11.04 2.97
N LEU A 174 -12.39 9.96 2.22
CA LEU A 174 -11.38 9.43 1.31
C LEU A 174 -11.09 10.42 0.15
N LYS A 175 -12.09 11.11 -0.36
CA LYS A 175 -11.94 12.13 -1.41
C LYS A 175 -11.20 13.38 -0.95
N LYS A 176 -11.17 13.69 0.34
CA LYS A 176 -10.28 14.73 0.87
C LYS A 176 -8.80 14.32 0.77
N LEU A 177 -8.50 13.03 0.90
CA LEU A 177 -7.13 12.51 0.84
C LEU A 177 -6.59 12.40 -0.58
N THR A 178 -7.43 11.96 -1.52
CA THR A 178 -7.00 11.69 -2.91
C THR A 178 -8.17 11.72 -3.88
N ASP A 179 -7.88 12.04 -5.13
CA ASP A 179 -8.81 11.89 -6.26
C ASP A 179 -8.88 10.45 -6.79
N VAL A 180 -8.02 9.55 -6.31
CA VAL A 180 -7.99 8.13 -6.70
C VAL A 180 -8.63 7.28 -5.62
N VAL A 181 -9.96 7.35 -5.55
CA VAL A 181 -10.75 6.54 -4.63
C VAL A 181 -11.42 5.41 -5.39
N PHE A 182 -11.25 4.20 -4.90
CA PHE A 182 -11.99 3.02 -5.35
C PHE A 182 -12.98 2.60 -4.27
N ARG A 183 -14.08 2.03 -4.68
CA ARG A 183 -15.02 1.32 -3.82
C ARG A 183 -15.02 -0.15 -4.16
N MET A 184 -15.26 -0.98 -3.18
CA MET A 184 -15.41 -2.41 -3.35
C MET A 184 -16.78 -2.85 -2.82
N ASP A 185 -17.50 -3.60 -3.64
CA ASP A 185 -18.77 -4.23 -3.25
C ASP A 185 -18.46 -5.60 -2.62
N GLY A 186 -18.98 -5.83 -1.41
CA GLY A 186 -18.69 -7.04 -0.62
C GLY A 186 -17.31 -7.02 0.03
N THR A 187 -16.81 -8.20 0.36
CA THR A 187 -15.56 -8.38 1.13
C THR A 187 -14.47 -9.16 0.38
N ASP A 188 -14.69 -9.54 -0.86
CA ASP A 188 -13.70 -10.27 -1.67
C ASP A 188 -12.66 -9.34 -2.27
N PHE A 189 -11.50 -9.27 -1.66
CA PHE A 189 -10.37 -8.43 -2.08
C PHE A 189 -9.62 -8.96 -3.31
N THR A 190 -10.01 -10.09 -3.87
CA THR A 190 -9.31 -10.72 -5.01
C THR A 190 -9.13 -9.75 -6.18
N SER A 191 -10.21 -9.14 -6.66
CA SER A 191 -10.15 -8.21 -7.79
C SER A 191 -9.26 -6.99 -7.52
N PHE A 192 -9.25 -6.50 -6.27
CA PHE A 192 -8.42 -5.37 -5.89
C PHE A 192 -6.93 -5.73 -5.91
N PHE A 193 -6.54 -6.82 -5.27
CA PHE A 193 -5.13 -7.24 -5.23
C PHE A 193 -4.62 -7.68 -6.60
N ASP A 194 -5.46 -8.30 -7.43
CA ASP A 194 -5.14 -8.59 -8.83
C ASP A 194 -4.88 -7.30 -9.61
N TRP A 195 -5.72 -6.27 -9.42
CA TRP A 195 -5.52 -4.97 -10.04
C TRP A 195 -4.22 -4.30 -9.57
N VAL A 196 -3.91 -4.34 -8.27
CA VAL A 196 -2.63 -3.83 -7.74
C VAL A 196 -1.45 -4.57 -8.36
N GLY A 197 -1.47 -5.90 -8.40
CA GLY A 197 -0.41 -6.72 -8.99
C GLY A 197 -0.18 -6.41 -10.48
N LYS A 198 -1.26 -6.36 -11.27
CA LYS A 198 -1.21 -5.98 -12.69
C LYS A 198 -0.67 -4.56 -12.87
N SER A 199 -1.05 -3.63 -11.97
CA SER A 199 -0.54 -2.25 -11.99
C SER A 199 0.95 -2.18 -11.69
N MET A 200 1.44 -2.93 -10.70
CA MET A 200 2.86 -3.01 -10.38
C MET A 200 3.66 -3.57 -11.56
N ARG A 201 3.12 -4.58 -12.26
CA ARG A 201 3.72 -5.11 -13.49
C ARG A 201 3.79 -4.06 -14.60
N SER A 202 2.72 -3.29 -14.84
CA SER A 202 2.75 -2.21 -15.83
C SER A 202 3.80 -1.15 -15.50
N VAL A 203 3.94 -0.80 -14.23
CA VAL A 203 4.97 0.15 -13.77
C VAL A 203 6.37 -0.44 -13.94
N SER A 204 6.59 -1.70 -13.59
CA SER A 204 7.91 -2.35 -13.70
C SER A 204 8.43 -2.45 -15.15
N GLN A 205 7.52 -2.46 -16.12
CA GLN A 205 7.82 -2.48 -17.56
C GLN A 205 8.03 -1.09 -18.18
N SER A 206 7.87 -0.01 -17.40
CA SER A 206 8.14 1.36 -17.81
C SER A 206 9.49 1.85 -17.28
N SER A 207 9.83 3.10 -17.56
CA SER A 207 10.99 3.76 -16.96
C SER A 207 10.58 4.63 -15.77
N PRO A 208 11.47 4.85 -14.77
CA PRO A 208 11.22 5.84 -13.72
C PRO A 208 10.83 7.20 -14.29
N GLY A 209 9.78 7.80 -13.74
CA GLY A 209 9.24 9.07 -14.23
C GLY A 209 8.15 8.94 -15.31
N GLU A 210 8.03 7.80 -15.98
CA GLU A 210 6.92 7.54 -16.90
C GLU A 210 5.60 7.28 -16.15
N LYS A 211 4.49 7.48 -16.87
CA LYS A 211 3.14 7.21 -16.38
C LYS A 211 2.51 6.12 -17.25
N PRO A 212 2.84 4.85 -17.00
CA PRO A 212 2.26 3.78 -17.80
C PRO A 212 0.73 3.71 -17.60
N PRO A 213 -0.01 3.25 -18.62
CA PRO A 213 -1.43 3.01 -18.47
C PRO A 213 -1.65 1.92 -17.41
N LEU A 214 -2.60 2.16 -16.51
CA LEU A 214 -3.00 1.16 -15.54
C LEU A 214 -4.07 0.24 -16.14
N PRO A 215 -4.16 -1.01 -15.67
CA PRO A 215 -5.20 -1.93 -16.10
C PRO A 215 -6.59 -1.37 -15.78
N PRO A 216 -7.63 -1.75 -16.54
CA PRO A 216 -8.99 -1.40 -16.20
C PRO A 216 -9.39 -2.04 -14.86
N LEU A 217 -10.36 -1.43 -14.19
CA LEU A 217 -10.99 -2.01 -13.01
C LEU A 217 -11.94 -3.14 -13.48
N GLU A 218 -11.86 -4.28 -12.81
CA GLU A 218 -12.64 -5.47 -13.12
C GLU A 218 -13.23 -6.08 -11.83
N GLY A 219 -14.23 -6.91 -11.96
CA GLY A 219 -14.84 -7.62 -10.83
C GLY A 219 -15.69 -6.72 -9.97
N ASN A 220 -15.45 -6.75 -8.65
CA ASN A 220 -16.25 -6.03 -7.65
C ASN A 220 -15.63 -4.70 -7.19
N ILE A 221 -14.63 -4.17 -7.92
CA ILE A 221 -14.01 -2.87 -7.64
C ILE A 221 -14.39 -1.84 -8.71
N TYR A 222 -14.68 -0.62 -8.26
CA TYR A 222 -15.16 0.48 -9.09
C TYR A 222 -14.47 1.79 -8.73
N ARG A 223 -14.39 2.72 -9.68
CA ARG A 223 -14.03 4.10 -9.35
C ARG A 223 -15.15 4.72 -8.51
N ASP A 224 -14.80 5.30 -7.37
CA ASP A 224 -15.76 6.08 -6.61
C ASP A 224 -15.96 7.45 -7.27
N VAL A 225 -17.00 7.55 -8.08
CA VAL A 225 -17.43 8.77 -8.78
C VAL A 225 -18.67 9.39 -8.14
N SER A 226 -19.04 8.95 -6.93
CA SER A 226 -20.19 9.53 -6.24
C SER A 226 -19.99 11.05 -6.10
N ASP A 227 -20.87 11.73 -6.71
CA ASP A 227 -21.15 13.17 -6.84
C ASP A 227 -20.03 14.18 -6.47
N ILE A 228 -19.54 14.82 -7.55
CA ILE A 228 -19.02 16.18 -7.51
C ILE A 228 -20.19 17.15 -7.41
#